data_6c113e1548b84d04c0797fa46cd5e917
#
_entry.id   6c113e1548b84d04c0797fa46cd5e917
#
_cell.length_a   1.000
_cell.length_b   1.000
_cell.length_c   1.000
_cell.angle_alpha   90.00
_cell.angle_beta   90.00
_cell.angle_gamma   90.00
#
_symmetry.space_group_name_H-M   'P 1'
#
loop_
_entity.id
_entity.type
_entity.pdbx_description
1 polymer ?
#
loop_
_entity_poly.entity_id
_entity_poly.type
_entity_poly.pdbx_seq_one_letter_code
_entity_poly.pdbx_strand_id
1 'polypeptide(L)'
;MAIAWHYAVPMSHSEDEDPAALFRAAIGEVKPLRKPAATPPAAPRPKPRARMAERDEDDARGEFARLLRDSTPLEAGDTASYRRDTLPPRMLQRLKRGQYSVQDELDLHGATVVQAENLLRQFLLEAHAHEHGCVRIIHGKGLQSDSGAPVLKNLVDRLLRQRNDVLAFHSAPSGQGGTGAVLVLLAHR
;
A
#
# COMPACT_ATOMS: atom_id res chain seq x y z
N MET A 1 78.33 27.65 -36.47
CA MET A 1 78.69 26.95 -37.71
C MET A 1 77.68 25.80 -37.90
N ALA A 2 76.92 25.95 -38.87
CA ALA A 2 76.09 25.18 -39.75
C ALA A 2 76.45 23.72 -39.86
N ILE A 3 75.46 22.83 -40.00
CA ILE A 3 75.22 22.17 -41.29
C ILE A 3 73.88 21.44 -41.19
N ALA A 4 72.98 21.86 -42.04
CA ALA A 4 71.67 21.16 -42.29
C ALA A 4 71.93 19.89 -43.14
N TRP A 5 71.19 18.82 -42.82
CA TRP A 5 70.98 17.71 -43.76
C TRP A 5 69.52 17.52 -43.98
N HIS A 6 69.05 17.93 -45.17
CA HIS A 6 67.77 17.55 -45.74
C HIS A 6 67.92 16.13 -46.29
N TYR A 7 67.00 15.22 -45.81
CA TYR A 7 66.68 14.01 -46.54
C TYR A 7 65.14 14.00 -46.76
N ALA A 8 64.80 14.46 -47.98
CA ALA A 8 63.45 14.25 -48.47
C ALA A 8 63.41 12.81 -49.07
N VAL A 9 62.60 11.92 -48.49
CA VAL A 9 62.23 10.62 -49.11
C VAL A 9 60.87 10.85 -49.72
N PRO A 10 60.64 10.63 -50.99
CA PRO A 10 59.30 10.65 -51.59
C PRO A 10 58.59 9.38 -51.17
N MET A 11 57.57 9.50 -50.35
CA MET A 11 56.60 8.44 -50.13
C MET A 11 55.70 8.36 -51.35
N SER A 12 55.93 7.31 -52.15
CA SER A 12 54.96 6.87 -53.17
C SER A 12 53.69 6.43 -52.47
N HIS A 13 52.61 7.14 -52.70
CA HIS A 13 51.26 6.69 -52.36
C HIS A 13 50.94 5.53 -53.31
N SER A 14 51.02 4.32 -52.81
CA SER A 14 50.31 3.19 -53.39
C SER A 14 48.84 3.44 -53.20
N GLU A 15 48.10 3.47 -54.29
CA GLU A 15 46.65 3.61 -54.34
C GLU A 15 45.97 2.70 -53.30
N ASP A 16 45.23 3.29 -52.40
CA ASP A 16 44.36 2.58 -51.47
C ASP A 16 43.34 1.80 -52.28
N GLU A 17 43.59 0.56 -52.54
CA GLU A 17 42.55 -0.34 -53.01
C GLU A 17 41.52 -0.47 -51.90
N ASP A 18 40.34 0.16 -52.13
CA ASP A 18 39.21 0.10 -51.21
C ASP A 18 38.88 -1.35 -50.81
N PRO A 19 39.13 -1.78 -49.54
CA PRO A 19 38.87 -3.12 -49.10
C PRO A 19 37.46 -3.60 -49.39
N ALA A 20 36.51 -2.65 -49.47
CA ALA A 20 35.13 -2.95 -49.83
C ALA A 20 34.94 -3.25 -51.33
N ALA A 21 35.82 -2.69 -52.20
CA ALA A 21 35.81 -3.00 -53.62
C ALA A 21 36.36 -4.40 -53.91
N LEU A 22 37.45 -4.80 -53.22
CA LEU A 22 38.02 -6.15 -53.31
C LEU A 22 37.03 -7.21 -52.80
N PHE A 23 36.33 -6.91 -51.73
CA PHE A 23 35.31 -7.82 -51.15
C PHE A 23 34.12 -8.00 -52.13
N ARG A 24 33.63 -6.90 -52.76
CA ARG A 24 32.57 -7.00 -53.76
C ARG A 24 32.98 -7.80 -55.01
N ALA A 25 34.23 -7.62 -55.42
CA ALA A 25 34.76 -8.38 -56.59
C ALA A 25 34.91 -9.88 -56.28
N ALA A 26 35.25 -10.26 -55.05
CA ALA A 26 35.40 -11.65 -54.64
C ALA A 26 34.06 -12.37 -54.44
N ILE A 27 33.01 -11.67 -54.04
CA ILE A 27 31.69 -12.29 -53.75
C ILE A 27 30.77 -12.37 -55.00
N GLY A 28 31.03 -11.58 -56.02
CA GLY A 28 30.17 -11.51 -57.21
C GLY A 28 28.81 -10.80 -56.94
N GLU A 29 27.88 -10.90 -57.85
CA GLU A 29 26.55 -10.30 -57.72
C GLU A 29 25.75 -10.94 -56.59
N VAL A 30 25.66 -10.25 -55.47
CA VAL A 30 24.84 -10.69 -54.32
C VAL A 30 23.40 -10.19 -54.50
N LYS A 31 22.45 -11.10 -54.49
CA LYS A 31 21.05 -10.79 -54.48
C LYS A 31 20.66 -10.29 -53.09
N PRO A 32 20.19 -9.03 -52.94
CA PRO A 32 19.87 -8.54 -51.61
C PRO A 32 18.73 -9.39 -51.02
N LEU A 33 18.92 -9.87 -49.80
CA LEU A 33 17.87 -10.54 -49.05
C LEU A 33 16.71 -9.57 -48.83
N ARG A 34 15.55 -9.99 -49.26
CA ARG A 34 14.31 -9.24 -49.03
C ARG A 34 14.17 -9.08 -47.52
N LYS A 35 14.25 -7.83 -47.02
CA LYS A 35 13.99 -7.54 -45.61
C LYS A 35 12.60 -8.11 -45.28
N PRO A 36 12.47 -9.00 -44.30
CA PRO A 36 11.15 -9.41 -43.86
C PRO A 36 10.38 -8.16 -43.46
N ALA A 37 9.12 -8.07 -43.88
CA ALA A 37 8.25 -6.98 -43.48
C ALA A 37 8.29 -6.88 -41.98
N ALA A 38 8.61 -5.69 -41.44
CA ALA A 38 8.66 -5.46 -40.00
C ALA A 38 7.32 -5.87 -39.41
N THR A 39 7.33 -6.92 -38.61
CA THR A 39 6.14 -7.29 -37.85
C THR A 39 5.78 -6.11 -36.98
N PRO A 40 4.55 -5.55 -37.03
CA PRO A 40 4.20 -4.47 -36.16
C PRO A 40 4.47 -4.87 -34.69
N PRO A 41 5.02 -3.98 -33.85
CA PRO A 41 5.29 -4.30 -32.47
C PRO A 41 4.02 -4.85 -31.83
N ALA A 42 4.12 -6.04 -31.25
CA ALA A 42 3.00 -6.67 -30.55
C ALA A 42 2.48 -5.68 -29.49
N ALA A 43 1.18 -5.44 -29.48
CA ALA A 43 0.56 -4.61 -28.45
C ALA A 43 1.04 -5.07 -27.06
N PRO A 44 1.37 -4.14 -26.15
CA PRO A 44 1.84 -4.50 -24.83
C PRO A 44 0.82 -5.42 -24.17
N ARG A 45 1.26 -6.61 -23.75
CA ARG A 45 0.41 -7.56 -23.04
C ARG A 45 -0.14 -6.88 -21.80
N PRO A 46 -1.45 -6.95 -21.52
CA PRO A 46 -2.01 -6.40 -20.30
C PRO A 46 -1.27 -7.04 -19.11
N LYS A 47 -0.87 -6.20 -18.15
CA LYS A 47 -0.20 -6.69 -16.92
C LYS A 47 -1.11 -7.71 -16.24
N PRO A 48 -0.58 -8.84 -15.74
CA PRO A 48 -1.37 -9.79 -14.98
C PRO A 48 -2.04 -9.07 -13.80
N ARG A 49 -3.36 -9.07 -13.74
CA ARG A 49 -4.08 -8.59 -12.55
C ARG A 49 -3.93 -9.65 -11.47
N ALA A 50 -3.71 -9.21 -10.23
CA ALA A 50 -3.64 -10.08 -9.07
C ALA A 50 -5.03 -10.63 -8.71
N ARG A 51 -5.61 -11.49 -9.57
CA ARG A 51 -6.97 -12.02 -9.44
C ARG A 51 -7.21 -12.75 -8.12
N MET A 52 -6.18 -13.33 -7.52
CA MET A 52 -6.32 -13.96 -6.20
C MET A 52 -6.53 -12.91 -5.10
N ALA A 53 -5.73 -11.83 -5.10
CA ALA A 53 -5.91 -10.77 -4.12
C ALA A 53 -7.28 -10.08 -4.23
N GLU A 54 -7.80 -9.90 -5.46
CA GLU A 54 -9.15 -9.35 -5.69
C GLU A 54 -10.23 -10.31 -5.15
N ARG A 55 -10.10 -11.63 -5.34
CA ARG A 55 -11.04 -12.64 -4.82
C ARG A 55 -10.99 -12.72 -3.30
N ASP A 56 -9.78 -12.75 -2.72
CA ASP A 56 -9.62 -12.79 -1.26
C ASP A 56 -10.24 -11.55 -0.61
N GLU A 57 -10.14 -10.39 -1.25
CA GLU A 57 -10.76 -9.15 -0.78
C GLU A 57 -12.29 -9.18 -0.90
N ASP A 58 -12.83 -9.70 -2.01
CA ASP A 58 -14.27 -9.83 -2.22
C ASP A 58 -14.87 -10.86 -1.27
N ASP A 59 -14.18 -11.97 -1.01
CA ASP A 59 -14.59 -13.00 -0.06
C ASP A 59 -14.59 -12.43 1.37
N ALA A 60 -13.53 -11.68 1.76
CA ALA A 60 -13.46 -11.02 3.06
C ALA A 60 -14.56 -9.96 3.24
N ARG A 61 -14.86 -9.19 2.20
CA ARG A 61 -16.00 -8.25 2.22
C ARG A 61 -17.34 -8.96 2.35
N GLY A 62 -17.49 -10.08 1.64
CA GLY A 62 -18.70 -10.91 1.71
C GLY A 62 -18.90 -11.53 3.10
N GLU A 63 -17.85 -12.05 3.71
CA GLU A 63 -17.86 -12.56 5.07
C GLU A 63 -18.15 -11.45 6.08
N PHE A 64 -17.48 -10.31 5.96
CA PHE A 64 -17.71 -9.14 6.80
C PHE A 64 -19.15 -8.62 6.68
N ALA A 65 -19.73 -8.58 5.47
CA ALA A 65 -21.12 -8.18 5.26
C ALA A 65 -22.12 -9.17 5.91
N ARG A 66 -21.82 -10.47 5.91
CA ARG A 66 -22.63 -11.48 6.64
C ARG A 66 -22.57 -11.25 8.14
N LEU A 67 -21.38 -10.97 8.64
CA LEU A 67 -21.13 -10.72 10.05
C LEU A 67 -21.79 -9.41 10.56
N LEU A 68 -21.97 -8.41 9.67
CA LEU A 68 -22.71 -7.17 10.00
C LEU A 68 -24.22 -7.36 10.05
N ARG A 69 -24.78 -8.42 9.47
CA ARG A 69 -26.24 -8.66 9.50
C ARG A 69 -26.79 -8.89 10.89
N ASP A 70 -25.95 -9.39 11.80
CA ASP A 70 -26.34 -9.69 13.18
C ASP A 70 -26.18 -8.50 14.14
N SER A 71 -25.68 -7.36 13.66
CA SER A 71 -25.52 -6.13 14.42
C SER A 71 -25.92 -4.92 13.57
N THR A 72 -26.54 -3.92 14.18
CA THR A 72 -26.83 -2.64 13.48
C THR A 72 -25.50 -2.00 13.07
N PRO A 73 -25.20 -1.86 11.77
CA PRO A 73 -23.95 -1.25 11.34
C PRO A 73 -23.94 0.23 11.70
N LEU A 74 -22.77 0.73 12.08
CA LEU A 74 -22.55 2.15 12.34
C LEU A 74 -22.54 2.92 11.02
N GLU A 75 -23.15 4.09 11.02
CA GLU A 75 -23.05 5.07 9.94
C GLU A 75 -21.80 5.96 10.08
N ALA A 76 -21.49 6.78 9.07
CA ALA A 76 -20.30 7.63 9.06
C ALA A 76 -20.30 8.64 10.23
N GLY A 77 -21.46 9.19 10.56
CA GLY A 77 -21.69 10.17 11.66
C GLY A 77 -21.75 9.55 13.05
N ASP A 78 -21.97 8.24 13.16
CA ASP A 78 -22.20 7.60 14.44
C ASP A 78 -20.97 7.60 15.33
N THR A 79 -21.21 7.55 16.63
CA THR A 79 -20.17 7.40 17.64
C THR A 79 -19.99 5.92 17.99
N ALA A 80 -18.82 5.36 17.67
CA ALA A 80 -18.43 4.05 18.17
C ALA A 80 -18.16 4.14 19.68
N SER A 81 -18.75 3.26 20.47
CA SER A 81 -18.56 3.25 21.92
C SER A 81 -18.76 1.87 22.49
N TYR A 82 -17.86 1.46 23.36
CA TYR A 82 -17.90 0.19 24.07
C TYR A 82 -17.23 0.31 25.42
N ARG A 83 -17.72 -0.42 26.39
CA ARG A 83 -17.12 -0.56 27.73
C ARG A 83 -17.39 -1.95 28.28
N ARG A 84 -16.38 -2.60 28.81
CA ARG A 84 -16.57 -3.84 29.60
C ARG A 84 -17.26 -3.51 30.92
N ASP A 85 -18.10 -4.39 31.37
CA ASP A 85 -18.84 -4.20 32.65
C ASP A 85 -17.90 -4.11 33.85
N THR A 86 -16.74 -4.76 33.79
CA THR A 86 -15.71 -4.67 34.81
C THR A 86 -15.04 -3.31 34.91
N LEU A 87 -15.12 -2.46 33.87
CA LEU A 87 -14.50 -1.14 33.87
C LEU A 87 -15.46 -0.09 34.46
N PRO A 88 -15.03 0.72 35.45
CA PRO A 88 -15.87 1.78 36.00
C PRO A 88 -16.34 2.79 34.95
N PRO A 89 -17.62 3.22 34.94
CA PRO A 89 -18.14 4.17 33.95
C PRO A 89 -17.38 5.49 33.84
N ARG A 90 -16.78 5.96 34.94
CA ARG A 90 -15.94 7.16 34.98
C ARG A 90 -14.75 7.09 34.03
N MET A 91 -14.19 5.89 33.81
CA MET A 91 -13.05 5.72 32.89
C MET A 91 -13.46 5.92 31.44
N LEU A 92 -14.62 5.40 31.04
CA LEU A 92 -15.18 5.71 29.71
C LEU A 92 -15.45 7.21 29.54
N GLN A 93 -15.94 7.90 30.58
CA GLN A 93 -16.16 9.35 30.51
C GLN A 93 -14.85 10.12 30.31
N ARG A 94 -13.77 9.69 30.97
CA ARG A 94 -12.44 10.27 30.75
C ARG A 94 -11.95 10.01 29.32
N LEU A 95 -12.18 8.79 28.78
CA LEU A 95 -11.83 8.44 27.41
C LEU A 95 -12.57 9.32 26.40
N LYS A 96 -13.88 9.49 26.59
CA LYS A 96 -14.71 10.40 25.75
C LYS A 96 -14.18 11.83 25.69
N ARG A 97 -13.59 12.31 26.79
CA ARG A 97 -12.99 13.65 26.88
C ARG A 97 -11.56 13.71 26.39
N GLY A 98 -10.97 12.58 25.91
CA GLY A 98 -9.57 12.54 25.48
C GLY A 98 -8.58 12.76 26.62
N GLN A 99 -8.91 12.40 27.87
CA GLN A 99 -8.09 12.63 29.07
C GLN A 99 -7.06 11.51 29.31
N TYR A 100 -6.86 10.64 28.37
CA TYR A 100 -5.78 9.66 28.37
C TYR A 100 -4.69 10.06 27.38
N SER A 101 -3.44 9.91 27.78
CA SER A 101 -2.31 10.07 26.88
C SER A 101 -2.31 8.93 25.87
N VAL A 102 -2.36 9.24 24.59
CA VAL A 102 -2.21 8.27 23.51
C VAL A 102 -0.73 7.92 23.42
N GLN A 103 -0.42 6.64 23.58
CA GLN A 103 0.95 6.12 23.58
C GLN A 103 1.39 5.63 22.21
N ASP A 104 0.44 5.21 21.39
CA ASP A 104 0.70 4.76 20.01
C ASP A 104 -0.52 4.97 19.11
N GLU A 105 -0.29 4.95 17.79
CA GLU A 105 -1.30 5.26 16.80
C GLU A 105 -1.20 4.34 15.57
N LEU A 106 -2.35 3.85 15.11
CA LEU A 106 -2.49 3.11 13.87
C LEU A 106 -3.37 3.86 12.88
N ASP A 107 -2.86 4.11 11.69
CA ASP A 107 -3.63 4.70 10.61
C ASP A 107 -4.02 3.64 9.57
N LEU A 108 -5.33 3.45 9.40
CA LEU A 108 -5.94 2.49 8.48
C LEU A 108 -6.63 3.17 7.29
N HIS A 109 -6.55 4.51 7.17
CA HIS A 109 -7.24 5.18 6.07
C HIS A 109 -6.73 4.68 4.71
N GLY A 110 -7.63 4.39 3.78
CA GLY A 110 -7.28 3.87 2.45
C GLY A 110 -6.84 2.39 2.42
N ALA A 111 -6.79 1.72 3.57
CA ALA A 111 -6.51 0.29 3.61
C ALA A 111 -7.73 -0.53 3.13
N THR A 112 -7.46 -1.68 2.53
CA THR A 112 -8.50 -2.68 2.25
C THR A 112 -8.94 -3.38 3.54
N VAL A 113 -10.07 -4.11 3.52
CA VAL A 113 -10.59 -4.85 4.68
C VAL A 113 -9.54 -5.85 5.20
N VAL A 114 -8.94 -6.63 4.29
CA VAL A 114 -7.92 -7.64 4.65
C VAL A 114 -6.67 -6.98 5.25
N GLN A 115 -6.20 -5.90 4.62
CA GLN A 115 -5.04 -5.17 5.13
C GLN A 115 -5.30 -4.56 6.51
N ALA A 116 -6.47 -3.91 6.67
CA ALA A 116 -6.85 -3.28 7.94
C ALA A 116 -6.98 -4.30 9.07
N GLU A 117 -7.55 -5.47 8.81
CA GLU A 117 -7.65 -6.55 9.80
C GLU A 117 -6.28 -7.03 10.27
N ASN A 118 -5.37 -7.30 9.33
CA ASN A 118 -4.01 -7.76 9.63
C ASN A 118 -3.21 -6.70 10.40
N LEU A 119 -3.23 -5.45 9.93
CA LEU A 119 -2.56 -4.33 10.58
C LEU A 119 -3.08 -4.09 12.00
N LEU A 120 -4.41 -4.12 12.18
CA LEU A 120 -5.02 -3.93 13.48
C LEU A 120 -4.66 -5.05 14.46
N ARG A 121 -4.68 -6.30 14.01
CA ARG A 121 -4.30 -7.45 14.86
C ARG A 121 -2.84 -7.34 15.30
N GLN A 122 -1.93 -7.04 14.38
CA GLN A 122 -0.52 -6.89 14.69
C GLN A 122 -0.27 -5.72 15.64
N PHE A 123 -0.83 -4.55 15.34
CA PHE A 123 -0.70 -3.35 16.16
C PHE A 123 -1.14 -3.58 17.61
N LEU A 124 -2.29 -4.24 17.83
CA LEU A 124 -2.79 -4.53 19.18
C LEU A 124 -1.92 -5.55 19.93
N LEU A 125 -1.27 -6.49 19.23
CA LEU A 125 -0.29 -7.38 19.84
C LEU A 125 0.95 -6.63 20.28
N GLU A 126 1.46 -5.72 19.45
CA GLU A 126 2.62 -4.88 19.76
C GLU A 126 2.31 -3.90 20.90
N ALA A 127 1.15 -3.23 20.86
CA ALA A 127 0.70 -2.33 21.92
C ALA A 127 0.60 -3.05 23.28
N HIS A 128 0.09 -4.29 23.28
CA HIS A 128 0.03 -5.10 24.49
C HIS A 128 1.42 -5.52 24.97
N ALA A 129 2.34 -5.88 24.06
CA ALA A 129 3.72 -6.24 24.40
C ALA A 129 4.51 -5.06 25.00
N HIS A 130 4.20 -3.82 24.56
CA HIS A 130 4.80 -2.59 25.09
C HIS A 130 4.03 -2.00 26.29
N GLU A 131 3.02 -2.70 26.80
CA GLU A 131 2.19 -2.27 27.93
C GLU A 131 1.51 -0.90 27.70
N HIS A 132 1.13 -0.59 26.45
CA HIS A 132 0.40 0.62 26.15
C HIS A 132 -1.02 0.57 26.72
N GLY A 133 -1.36 1.56 27.56
CA GLY A 133 -2.68 1.64 28.21
C GLY A 133 -3.73 2.34 27.35
N CYS A 134 -3.32 3.23 26.47
CA CYS A 134 -4.23 3.94 25.57
C CYS A 134 -3.60 4.14 24.20
N VAL A 135 -4.32 3.70 23.15
CA VAL A 135 -3.89 3.84 21.76
C VAL A 135 -4.99 4.50 20.91
N ARG A 136 -4.61 5.05 19.76
CA ARG A 136 -5.53 5.65 18.79
C ARG A 136 -5.53 4.84 17.50
N ILE A 137 -6.72 4.61 16.92
CA ILE A 137 -6.88 3.94 15.64
C ILE A 137 -7.68 4.86 14.72
N ILE A 138 -7.09 5.24 13.59
CA ILE A 138 -7.70 6.09 12.56
C ILE A 138 -8.20 5.18 11.44
N HIS A 139 -9.51 5.11 11.27
CA HIS A 139 -10.15 4.29 10.23
C HIS A 139 -10.81 5.13 9.13
N GLY A 140 -10.77 6.46 9.28
CA GLY A 140 -11.45 7.37 8.36
C GLY A 140 -12.97 7.43 8.59
N LYS A 141 -13.63 8.40 7.96
CA LYS A 141 -15.08 8.58 8.05
C LYS A 141 -15.87 7.69 7.08
N GLY A 142 -15.20 7.04 6.12
CA GLY A 142 -15.84 6.17 5.14
C GLY A 142 -16.70 6.91 4.09
N LEU A 143 -16.49 8.22 3.89
CA LEU A 143 -17.26 9.02 2.94
C LEU A 143 -16.97 8.68 1.46
N GLN A 144 -15.90 7.97 1.18
CA GLN A 144 -15.45 7.59 -0.16
C GLN A 144 -15.60 6.09 -0.45
N SER A 145 -16.35 5.35 0.38
CA SER A 145 -16.60 3.94 0.08
C SER A 145 -17.70 3.80 -0.97
N ASP A 146 -17.47 2.99 -2.00
CA ASP A 146 -18.45 2.70 -3.08
C ASP A 146 -19.79 2.16 -2.54
N SER A 147 -19.80 1.61 -1.34
CA SER A 147 -20.99 1.07 -0.67
C SER A 147 -21.73 2.10 0.19
N GLY A 148 -21.23 3.33 0.33
CA GLY A 148 -21.81 4.37 1.20
C GLY A 148 -21.69 4.06 2.71
N ALA A 149 -21.28 2.86 3.09
CA ALA A 149 -21.11 2.45 4.49
C ALA A 149 -19.64 2.60 4.94
N PRO A 150 -19.37 3.01 6.20
CA PRO A 150 -18.02 3.14 6.72
C PRO A 150 -17.45 1.76 7.10
N VAL A 151 -17.01 0.99 6.10
CA VAL A 151 -16.58 -0.41 6.23
C VAL A 151 -15.48 -0.58 7.29
N LEU A 152 -14.42 0.24 7.24
CA LEU A 152 -13.30 0.12 8.19
C LEU A 152 -13.72 0.48 9.62
N LYS A 153 -14.61 1.46 9.81
CA LYS A 153 -15.15 1.80 11.12
C LYS A 153 -15.89 0.62 11.75
N ASN A 154 -16.74 -0.06 10.97
CA ASN A 154 -17.48 -1.23 11.41
C ASN A 154 -16.55 -2.42 11.67
N LEU A 155 -15.53 -2.61 10.85
CA LEU A 155 -14.49 -3.62 11.06
C LEU A 155 -13.78 -3.41 12.40
N VAL A 156 -13.30 -2.18 12.65
CA VAL A 156 -12.59 -1.82 13.88
C VAL A 156 -13.50 -1.98 15.11
N ASP A 157 -14.73 -1.47 15.08
CA ASP A 157 -15.68 -1.61 16.19
C ASP A 157 -15.87 -3.08 16.56
N ARG A 158 -16.07 -3.93 15.56
CA ARG A 158 -16.30 -5.36 15.77
C ARG A 158 -15.07 -6.08 16.32
N LEU A 159 -13.90 -5.89 15.70
CA LEU A 159 -12.67 -6.56 16.14
C LEU A 159 -12.28 -6.15 17.56
N LEU A 160 -12.46 -4.88 17.92
CA LEU A 160 -12.19 -4.40 19.27
C LEU A 160 -13.13 -5.00 20.33
N ARG A 161 -14.43 -5.20 20.01
CA ARG A 161 -15.39 -5.86 20.92
C ARG A 161 -15.06 -7.31 21.22
N GLN A 162 -14.45 -8.01 20.27
CA GLN A 162 -14.11 -9.43 20.40
C GLN A 162 -12.85 -9.68 21.24
N ARG A 163 -12.02 -8.66 21.45
CA ARG A 163 -10.75 -8.81 22.13
C ARG A 163 -10.87 -8.72 23.65
N ASN A 164 -10.21 -9.64 24.33
CA ASN A 164 -10.23 -9.71 25.81
C ASN A 164 -9.37 -8.64 26.47
N ASP A 165 -8.34 -8.14 25.78
CA ASP A 165 -7.43 -7.09 26.24
C ASP A 165 -7.98 -5.68 26.02
N VAL A 166 -9.07 -5.50 25.29
CA VAL A 166 -9.74 -4.20 25.13
C VAL A 166 -10.72 -3.97 26.30
N LEU A 167 -10.49 -2.95 27.10
CA LEU A 167 -11.34 -2.57 28.23
C LEU A 167 -12.47 -1.64 27.84
N ALA A 168 -12.17 -0.66 27.00
CA ALA A 168 -13.16 0.27 26.44
C ALA A 168 -12.61 0.93 25.17
N PHE A 169 -13.52 1.40 24.33
CA PHE A 169 -13.17 2.33 23.28
C PHE A 169 -14.29 3.36 23.06
N HIS A 170 -13.92 4.50 22.49
CA HIS A 170 -14.85 5.54 22.11
C HIS A 170 -14.30 6.33 20.93
N SER A 171 -15.20 6.82 20.05
CA SER A 171 -14.81 7.76 19.00
C SER A 171 -14.01 8.92 19.59
N ALA A 172 -12.93 9.30 18.93
CA ALA A 172 -12.05 10.36 19.42
C ALA A 172 -12.78 11.71 19.53
N PRO A 173 -12.33 12.61 20.38
CA PRO A 173 -12.77 14.01 20.36
C PRO A 173 -12.53 14.65 18.99
N SER A 174 -13.28 15.70 18.65
CA SER A 174 -13.20 16.38 17.35
C SER A 174 -11.78 16.82 16.98
N GLY A 175 -11.01 17.28 17.95
CA GLY A 175 -9.61 17.68 17.77
C GLY A 175 -8.62 16.50 17.59
N GLN A 176 -9.08 15.26 17.76
CA GLN A 176 -8.24 14.04 17.64
C GLN A 176 -8.75 13.06 16.58
N GLY A 177 -9.56 13.53 15.62
CA GLY A 177 -10.07 12.72 14.50
C GLY A 177 -11.59 12.52 14.50
N GLY A 178 -12.29 12.83 15.58
CA GLY A 178 -13.75 12.75 15.67
C GLY A 178 -14.28 11.33 15.42
N THR A 179 -15.35 11.23 14.61
CA THR A 179 -15.96 9.94 14.24
C THR A 179 -15.14 9.12 13.26
N GLY A 180 -13.99 9.65 12.75
CA GLY A 180 -13.06 8.95 11.88
C GLY A 180 -11.94 8.25 12.64
N ALA A 181 -11.88 8.36 13.95
CA ALA A 181 -10.90 7.69 14.80
C ALA A 181 -11.53 7.18 16.10
N VAL A 182 -10.90 6.21 16.74
CA VAL A 182 -11.27 5.70 18.06
C VAL A 182 -10.09 5.73 19.01
N LEU A 183 -10.33 6.10 20.26
CA LEU A 183 -9.42 5.91 21.39
C LEU A 183 -9.75 4.58 22.06
N VAL A 184 -8.73 3.77 22.35
CA VAL A 184 -8.88 2.42 22.90
C VAL A 184 -8.10 2.32 24.20
N LEU A 185 -8.75 1.87 25.27
CA LEU A 185 -8.11 1.50 26.53
C LEU A 185 -7.82 0.01 26.52
N LEU A 186 -6.56 -0.33 26.76
CA LEU A 186 -6.06 -1.70 26.85
C LEU A 186 -5.83 -2.10 28.31
N ALA A 187 -5.98 -3.39 28.58
CA ALA A 187 -5.64 -3.96 29.86
C ALA A 187 -4.11 -4.06 29.99
N HIS A 188 -3.58 -3.60 31.12
CA HIS A 188 -2.23 -3.95 31.54
C HIS A 188 -2.22 -5.35 32.17
N ARG A 189 -1.11 -6.05 32.04
CA ARG A 189 -0.88 -7.29 32.79
C ARG A 189 -0.59 -6.98 34.24
#